data_26d4b096eb1d7e6eb2844240ce23173c
#
_entry.id   26d4b096eb1d7e6eb2844240ce23173c
#
_cell.length_a   1.000
_cell.length_b   1.000
_cell.length_c   1.000
_cell.angle_alpha   90.00
_cell.angle_beta   90.00
_cell.angle_gamma   90.00
#
_symmetry.space_group_name_H-M   'P 1'
#
loop_
_entity.id
_entity.type
_entity.pdbx_description
1 polymer ?
#
loop_
_entity_poly.entity_id
_entity_poly.type
_entity_poly.pdbx_seq_one_letter_code
_entity_poly.pdbx_strand_id
1 'polypeptide(L)'
;MKQKADNLIAQNKKANHDYFIKDTLEAGIALTGTEIKSVRARRINLRDGYVQIINGSAFLENVHISEYKEGNRYNHDPLRSRRLLLHKREIARLAGIQAQQGMTIIPLKVYLKHGFAKVLIG
;
A
#
# COMPACT_ATOMS: atom_id res chain seq x y z
N MET A 1 -15.60 -16.99 -7.05
CA MET A 1 -15.26 -16.86 -6.52
C MET A 1 -15.38 -16.13 -5.64
N LYS A 2 -15.55 -15.86 -5.23
CA LYS A 2 -15.53 -15.27 -4.55
C LYS A 2 -14.77 -14.69 -3.89
N GLN A 3 -14.85 -14.17 -3.70
CA GLN A 3 -14.08 -13.72 -3.28
C GLN A 3 -13.56 -13.15 -2.42
N LYS A 4 -13.56 -13.05 -2.11
CA LYS A 4 -12.42 -12.29 -1.69
C LYS A 4 -12.77 -11.06 -0.93
N ALA A 5 -14.02 -10.70 -0.83
CA ALA A 5 -14.49 -9.58 -0.05
C ALA A 5 -14.08 -9.71 1.42
N ASP A 6 -14.01 -10.94 1.91
CA ASP A 6 -13.63 -11.20 3.30
C ASP A 6 -12.18 -10.84 3.60
N ASN A 7 -11.34 -10.81 2.57
CA ASN A 7 -9.93 -10.53 2.73
C ASN A 7 -9.59 -9.06 2.48
N LEU A 8 -10.56 -8.30 2.00
CA LEU A 8 -10.36 -6.87 1.73
C LEU A 8 -10.30 -6.10 3.04
N ILE A 9 -9.23 -5.36 3.23
CA ILE A 9 -9.01 -4.56 4.44
C ILE A 9 -9.40 -3.11 4.20
N ALA A 10 -8.96 -2.53 3.08
CA ALA A 10 -9.20 -1.12 2.79
C ALA A 10 -9.25 -0.90 1.30
N GLN A 11 -9.99 0.11 0.90
CA GLN A 11 -10.14 0.47 -0.50
C GLN A 11 -10.06 1.98 -0.64
N ASN A 12 -9.33 2.43 -1.66
CA ASN A 12 -9.21 3.85 -1.96
C ASN A 12 -10.29 4.25 -2.96
N LYS A 13 -11.46 4.56 -2.46
CA LYS A 13 -12.60 4.89 -3.32
C LYS A 13 -12.38 6.18 -4.10
N LYS A 14 -11.66 7.11 -3.52
CA LYS A 14 -11.36 8.38 -4.15
C LYS A 14 -10.52 8.20 -5.41
N ALA A 15 -9.67 7.18 -5.43
CA ALA A 15 -8.80 6.92 -6.57
C ALA A 15 -9.57 6.72 -7.87
N ASN A 16 -10.65 5.95 -7.81
CA ASN A 16 -11.46 5.69 -9.00
C ASN A 16 -12.22 6.91 -9.48
N HIS A 17 -12.39 7.87 -8.59
CA HIS A 17 -13.09 9.13 -8.89
C HIS A 17 -12.16 10.17 -9.52
N ASP A 18 -10.96 10.27 -8.97
CA ASP A 18 -10.03 11.34 -9.29
C ASP A 18 -9.03 10.97 -10.38
N TYR A 19 -8.84 9.68 -10.63
CA TYR A 19 -7.79 9.19 -11.52
C TYR A 19 -8.30 8.17 -12.50
N PHE A 20 -7.71 8.20 -13.69
CA PHE A 20 -7.93 7.16 -14.68
C PHE A 20 -6.89 6.06 -14.45
N ILE A 21 -7.33 4.89 -14.02
CA ILE A 21 -6.44 3.78 -13.70
C ILE A 21 -6.25 2.91 -14.94
N LYS A 22 -5.04 2.90 -15.47
CA LYS A 22 -4.75 2.11 -16.69
C LYS A 22 -4.39 0.67 -16.36
N ASP A 23 -3.48 0.48 -15.42
CA ASP A 23 -2.95 -0.83 -15.06
C ASP A 23 -2.88 -0.95 -13.55
N THR A 24 -2.89 -2.18 -13.07
CA THR A 24 -2.73 -2.45 -11.65
C THR A 24 -1.62 -3.49 -11.44
N LEU A 25 -1.04 -3.46 -10.24
CA LEU A 25 0.02 -4.36 -9.87
C LEU A 25 -0.10 -4.70 -8.38
N GLU A 26 0.01 -5.98 -8.06
CA GLU A 26 -0.02 -6.42 -6.67
C GLU A 26 1.38 -6.39 -6.10
N ALA A 27 1.53 -5.79 -4.92
CA ALA A 27 2.82 -5.70 -4.23
C ALA A 27 2.68 -6.23 -2.82
N GLY A 28 3.74 -6.85 -2.32
CA GLY A 28 3.86 -7.11 -0.89
C GLY A 28 4.22 -5.82 -0.19
N ILE A 29 4.00 -5.77 1.13
CA ILE A 29 4.33 -4.59 1.91
C ILE A 29 5.03 -5.04 3.19
N ALA A 30 6.18 -4.41 3.49
CA ALA A 30 6.95 -4.72 4.68
C ALA A 30 6.38 -3.98 5.87
N LEU A 31 5.81 -4.71 6.81
CA LEU A 31 5.15 -4.15 7.97
C LEU A 31 5.80 -4.64 9.25
N THR A 32 5.78 -3.78 10.28
CA THR A 32 6.17 -4.20 11.64
C THR A 32 5.02 -4.98 12.28
N GLY A 33 5.29 -5.59 13.45
CA GLY A 33 4.28 -6.37 14.15
C GLY A 33 3.04 -5.57 14.52
N THR A 34 3.22 -4.34 15.01
CA THR A 34 2.09 -3.49 15.39
C THR A 34 1.34 -3.00 14.16
N GLU A 35 2.05 -2.77 13.05
CA GLU A 35 1.40 -2.38 11.80
C GLU A 35 0.48 -3.46 11.27
N ILE A 36 0.95 -4.72 11.26
CA ILE A 36 0.10 -5.80 10.73
C ILE A 36 -1.14 -6.03 11.60
N LYS A 37 -1.01 -5.84 12.90
CA LYS A 37 -2.15 -5.96 13.81
C LYS A 37 -3.18 -4.87 13.55
N SER A 38 -2.72 -3.63 13.32
CA SER A 38 -3.62 -2.53 12.98
C SER A 38 -4.27 -2.73 11.63
N VAL A 39 -3.52 -3.23 10.65
CA VAL A 39 -4.06 -3.53 9.32
C VAL A 39 -5.16 -4.59 9.42
N ARG A 40 -4.93 -5.65 10.19
CA ARG A 40 -5.95 -6.69 10.39
C ARG A 40 -7.19 -6.14 11.09
N ALA A 41 -7.03 -5.13 11.93
CA ALA A 41 -8.13 -4.45 12.59
C ALA A 41 -8.76 -3.39 11.70
N ARG A 42 -8.36 -3.29 10.45
CA ARG A 42 -8.87 -2.36 9.43
C ARG A 42 -8.61 -0.89 9.78
N ARG A 43 -7.51 -0.64 10.49
CA ARG A 43 -7.14 0.71 10.91
C ARG A 43 -6.06 1.29 10.00
N ILE A 44 -6.38 1.31 8.71
CA ILE A 44 -5.50 1.82 7.68
C ILE A 44 -6.30 2.71 6.74
N ASN A 45 -5.70 3.83 6.32
CA ASN A 45 -6.34 4.78 5.43
C ASN A 45 -5.41 5.03 4.23
N LEU A 46 -5.90 4.71 3.03
CA LEU A 46 -5.13 4.84 1.79
C LEU A 46 -5.33 6.18 1.09
N ARG A 47 -6.21 7.00 1.57
CA ARG A 47 -6.77 8.14 0.84
C ARG A 47 -5.75 9.03 0.16
N ASP A 48 -4.70 9.42 0.87
CA ASP A 48 -3.68 10.33 0.36
C ASP A 48 -2.36 9.63 0.08
N GLY A 49 -2.38 8.31 -0.01
CA GLY A 49 -1.19 7.54 -0.25
C GLY A 49 -0.68 7.63 -1.68
N TYR A 50 0.60 7.41 -1.84
CA TYR A 50 1.22 7.32 -3.17
C TYR A 50 2.45 6.42 -3.08
N VAL A 51 2.93 6.02 -4.25
CA VAL A 51 4.12 5.18 -4.35
C VAL A 51 5.27 6.03 -4.89
N GLN A 52 6.43 5.90 -4.27
CA GLN A 52 7.63 6.61 -4.67
C GLN A 52 8.76 5.62 -4.93
N ILE A 53 9.46 5.78 -6.05
CA ILE A 53 10.60 4.94 -6.38
C ILE A 53 11.87 5.74 -6.09
N ILE A 54 12.71 5.20 -5.22
CA ILE A 54 13.96 5.84 -4.81
C ILE A 54 15.08 4.80 -4.84
N ASN A 55 16.12 5.06 -5.63
CA ASN A 55 17.32 4.22 -5.67
C ASN A 55 17.00 2.73 -5.87
N GLY A 56 16.09 2.43 -6.78
CA GLY A 56 15.76 1.05 -7.12
C GLY A 56 14.85 0.35 -6.12
N SER A 57 14.24 1.09 -5.21
CA SER A 57 13.28 0.55 -4.25
C SER A 57 11.97 1.31 -4.34
N ALA A 58 10.87 0.61 -4.07
CA ALA A 58 9.54 1.20 -4.08
C ALA A 58 9.05 1.38 -2.66
N PHE A 59 8.48 2.54 -2.37
CA PHE A 59 7.97 2.87 -1.04
C PHE A 59 6.54 3.37 -1.12
N LEU A 60 5.73 2.92 -0.16
CA LEU A 60 4.38 3.43 0.03
C LEU A 60 4.44 4.57 1.02
N GLU A 61 4.06 5.76 0.57
CA GLU A 61 4.17 6.99 1.35
C GLU A 61 2.79 7.52 1.72
N ASN A 62 2.76 8.23 2.83
CA ASN A 62 1.58 8.97 3.27
C ASN A 62 0.33 8.13 3.47
N VAL A 63 0.51 6.87 3.83
CA VAL A 63 -0.57 5.97 4.20
C VAL A 63 -0.60 5.87 5.72
N HIS A 64 -1.75 6.18 6.30
CA HIS A 64 -1.91 6.18 7.76
C HIS A 64 -2.30 4.79 8.24
N ILE A 65 -1.46 4.21 9.10
CA ILE A 65 -1.77 2.98 9.83
C ILE A 65 -1.78 3.33 11.30
N SER A 66 -2.94 3.27 11.94
CA SER A 66 -3.11 3.69 13.33
C SER A 66 -2.21 2.89 14.25
N GLU A 67 -1.81 3.51 15.36
CA GLU A 67 -1.09 2.79 16.39
C GLU A 67 -1.97 1.67 16.94
N TYR A 68 -1.34 0.56 17.29
CA TYR A 68 -2.03 -0.55 17.91
C TYR A 68 -2.05 -0.32 19.41
N LYS A 69 -3.23 -0.20 19.98
CA LYS A 69 -3.38 0.21 21.39
C LYS A 69 -2.58 -0.66 22.34
N GLU A 70 -2.55 -1.96 22.10
CA GLU A 70 -1.86 -2.90 22.97
C GLU A 70 -0.35 -2.93 22.73
N GLY A 71 0.16 -2.14 21.78
CA GLY A 71 1.57 -2.10 21.45
C GLY A 71 2.40 -1.22 22.36
N ASN A 72 1.75 -0.36 23.14
CA ASN A 72 2.42 0.54 24.09
C ASN A 72 3.53 1.36 23.39
N ARG A 73 4.67 1.50 24.07
CA ARG A 73 5.78 2.31 23.57
C ARG A 73 6.53 1.68 22.39
N TYR A 74 6.25 0.44 22.06
CA TYR A 74 6.88 -0.23 20.93
C TYR A 74 6.06 -0.11 19.64
N ASN A 75 5.19 0.87 19.62
CA ASN A 75 4.34 1.10 18.48
C ASN A 75 5.12 1.77 17.33
N HIS A 76 4.50 1.78 16.15
CA HIS A 76 5.07 2.35 14.96
C HIS A 76 4.62 3.79 14.76
N ASP A 77 5.34 4.52 13.91
CA ASP A 77 4.89 5.82 13.43
C ASP A 77 3.75 5.60 12.43
N PRO A 78 2.57 6.19 12.65
CA PRO A 78 1.42 5.97 11.75
C PRO A 78 1.68 6.31 10.29
N LEU A 79 2.57 7.24 10.01
CA LEU A 79 2.88 7.64 8.63
C LEU A 79 4.26 7.17 8.17
N ARG A 80 4.77 6.12 8.77
CA ARG A 80 6.08 5.58 8.40
C ARG A 80 6.10 5.20 6.91
N SER A 81 7.19 5.52 6.24
CA SER A 81 7.44 5.07 4.87
C SER A 81 7.61 3.55 4.87
N ARG A 82 6.88 2.85 4.01
CA ARG A 82 6.90 1.38 3.99
C ARG A 82 7.38 0.86 2.67
N ARG A 83 8.32 -0.07 2.73
CA ARG A 83 8.88 -0.65 1.52
C ARG A 83 7.88 -1.62 0.90
N LEU A 84 7.72 -1.52 -0.41
CA LEU A 84 6.93 -2.46 -1.19
C LEU A 84 7.84 -3.56 -1.70
N LEU A 85 7.34 -4.78 -1.69
CA LEU A 85 8.09 -5.96 -2.11
C LEU A 85 7.69 -6.31 -3.54
N LEU A 86 8.57 -5.98 -4.47
CA LEU A 86 8.34 -6.13 -5.89
C LEU A 86 9.60 -6.71 -6.55
N HIS A 87 9.43 -7.31 -7.72
CA HIS A 87 10.58 -7.74 -8.52
C HIS A 87 11.27 -6.53 -9.13
N LYS A 88 12.57 -6.67 -9.40
CA LYS A 88 13.36 -5.57 -9.96
C LYS A 88 12.77 -5.03 -11.25
N ARG A 89 12.28 -5.91 -12.12
CA ARG A 89 11.70 -5.46 -13.39
C ARG A 89 10.41 -4.69 -13.17
N GLU A 90 9.66 -5.04 -12.13
CA GLU A 90 8.43 -4.31 -11.79
C GLU A 90 8.76 -2.92 -11.29
N ILE A 91 9.79 -2.82 -10.45
CA ILE A 91 10.25 -1.52 -9.94
C ILE A 91 10.74 -0.65 -11.09
N ALA A 92 11.51 -1.23 -12.02
CA ALA A 92 12.00 -0.49 -13.18
C ALA A 92 10.86 0.03 -14.04
N ARG A 93 9.82 -0.78 -14.23
CA ARG A 93 8.63 -0.37 -14.98
C ARG A 93 7.92 0.79 -14.29
N LEU A 94 7.76 0.70 -12.97
CA LEU A 94 7.13 1.77 -12.19
C LEU A 94 7.96 3.04 -12.21
N ALA A 95 9.28 2.91 -12.16
CA ALA A 95 10.17 4.07 -12.25
C ALA A 95 9.98 4.81 -13.57
N GLY A 96 9.81 4.06 -14.67
CA GLY A 96 9.52 4.66 -15.96
C GLY A 96 8.21 5.41 -16.00
N ILE A 97 7.18 4.84 -15.36
CA ILE A 97 5.88 5.49 -15.27
C ILE A 97 5.97 6.75 -14.42
N GLN A 98 6.67 6.68 -13.28
CA GLN A 98 6.83 7.81 -12.38
C GLN A 98 7.55 8.98 -13.07
N ALA A 99 8.45 8.68 -13.99
CA ALA A 99 9.19 9.71 -14.72
C ALA A 99 8.32 10.46 -15.72
N GLN A 100 7.17 9.91 -16.10
CA GLN A 100 6.28 10.56 -17.04
C GLN A 100 5.52 11.68 -16.35
N GLN A 101 5.47 12.82 -17.03
CA GLN A 101 4.76 13.97 -16.48
C GLN A 101 3.27 13.68 -16.33
N GLY A 102 2.71 14.04 -15.19
CA GLY A 102 1.30 13.87 -14.92
C GLY A 102 0.89 12.49 -14.46
N MET A 103 1.86 11.57 -14.32
CA MET A 103 1.55 10.20 -13.86
C MET A 103 1.83 10.06 -12.38
N THR A 104 0.91 9.39 -11.69
CA THR A 104 1.02 9.12 -10.26
C THR A 104 0.68 7.66 -10.01
N ILE A 105 1.44 7.03 -9.13
CA ILE A 105 1.18 5.64 -8.73
C ILE A 105 0.58 5.70 -7.33
N ILE A 106 -0.61 5.11 -7.17
CA ILE A 106 -1.34 5.21 -5.91
C ILE A 106 -1.80 3.83 -5.42
N PRO A 107 -1.98 3.67 -4.11
CA PRO A 107 -2.55 2.44 -3.58
C PRO A 107 -4.05 2.43 -3.80
N LEU A 108 -4.57 1.30 -4.27
CA LEU A 108 -5.99 1.15 -4.58
C LEU A 108 -6.71 0.32 -3.55
N LYS A 109 -6.10 -0.77 -3.11
CA LYS A 109 -6.69 -1.69 -2.14
C LYS A 109 -5.61 -2.33 -1.29
N VAL A 110 -5.96 -2.66 -0.06
CA VAL A 110 -5.14 -3.51 0.81
C VAL A 110 -5.98 -4.72 1.18
N TYR A 111 -5.38 -5.90 1.09
CA TYR A 111 -6.06 -7.15 1.40
C TYR A 111 -5.06 -8.16 1.96
N LEU A 112 -5.59 -9.22 2.55
CA LEU A 112 -4.77 -10.31 3.07
C LEU A 112 -4.80 -11.47 2.09
N LYS A 113 -3.62 -12.01 1.80
CA LYS A 113 -3.48 -13.16 0.91
C LYS A 113 -2.51 -14.12 1.54
N HIS A 114 -2.98 -15.32 1.87
CA HIS A 114 -2.16 -16.33 2.57
C HIS A 114 -1.54 -15.77 3.85
N GLY A 115 -2.29 -14.94 4.57
CA GLY A 115 -1.83 -14.36 5.83
C GLY A 115 -0.94 -13.14 5.71
N PHE A 116 -0.57 -12.75 4.48
CA PHE A 116 0.30 -11.59 4.24
C PHE A 116 -0.50 -10.41 3.71
N ALA A 117 -0.12 -9.22 4.14
CA ALA A 117 -0.74 -8.01 3.61
C ALA A 117 -0.21 -7.74 2.21
N LYS A 118 -1.13 -7.50 1.28
CA LYS A 118 -0.82 -7.13 -0.09
C LYS A 118 -1.50 -5.82 -0.41
N VAL A 119 -0.88 -5.03 -1.27
CA VAL A 119 -1.46 -3.78 -1.73
C VAL A 119 -1.52 -3.80 -3.25
N LEU A 120 -2.69 -3.44 -3.79
CA LEU A 120 -2.88 -3.26 -5.22
C LEU A 120 -2.59 -1.81 -5.54
N ILE A 121 -1.68 -1.56 -6.46
CA ILE A 121 -1.28 -0.21 -6.86
C ILE A 121 -1.56 0.01 -8.34
N GLY A 122 -1.72 1.27 -8.71
CA GLY A 122 -2.02 1.57 -10.10
C GLY A 122 -1.78 3.00 -10.54
#